data_83a4eef968254b26256e039e6026c487
#
_entry.id   83a4eef968254b26256e039e6026c487
#
_cell.length_a   1.000
_cell.length_b   1.000
_cell.length_c   1.000
_cell.angle_alpha   90.00
_cell.angle_beta   90.00
_cell.angle_gamma   90.00
#
_symmetry.space_group_name_H-M   'P 1'
#
loop_
_entity.id
_entity.type
_entity.pdbx_description
1 polymer ?
#
loop_
_entity_poly.entity_id
_entity_poly.type
_entity_poly.pdbx_seq_one_letter_code
_entity_poly.pdbx_strand_id
1 'polypeptide(L)'
;MAGATAMEAGNRIIEENIIQTDKKNIEMEDLELTKEWDKIFPKSDKVNHSKVTFRNRYGITLAADMYRPKNVNGKMAAIAVSGPFGAVKEQAAGLYAQTMAELGFLTIAFDPSYTGESGGTPRYVASPDINTEDFCAAVDYLSTCDDVDPERIGIIGICGWGGMALNAAAIDTRIKATVTSTMYDMSRVNANGYFDSMNADQRHA
;
A
#
# COMPACT_ATOMS: atom_id res chain seq x y z
N MET A 1 34.58 -18.57 -40.52
CA MET A 1 33.42 -19.20 -39.88
C MET A 1 33.41 -19.13 -38.33
N ALA A 2 34.51 -18.77 -37.66
CA ALA A 2 34.54 -18.71 -36.18
C ALA A 2 33.93 -17.44 -35.56
N GLY A 3 33.68 -16.38 -36.33
CA GLY A 3 33.14 -15.12 -35.77
C GLY A 3 31.63 -15.09 -35.58
N ALA A 4 30.87 -15.85 -36.39
CA ALA A 4 29.42 -15.89 -36.28
C ALA A 4 28.94 -16.66 -35.04
N THR A 5 29.62 -17.74 -34.68
CA THR A 5 29.28 -18.59 -33.52
C THR A 5 29.50 -17.90 -32.17
N ALA A 6 30.53 -17.02 -32.07
CA ALA A 6 30.79 -16.28 -30.84
C ALA A 6 29.75 -15.16 -30.60
N MET A 7 29.29 -14.53 -31.66
CA MET A 7 28.27 -13.48 -31.60
C MET A 7 26.87 -14.04 -31.27
N GLU A 8 26.52 -15.19 -31.82
CA GLU A 8 25.27 -15.91 -31.48
C GLU A 8 25.27 -16.41 -30.02
N ALA A 9 26.38 -16.91 -29.50
CA ALA A 9 26.54 -17.32 -28.11
C ALA A 9 26.42 -16.13 -27.16
N GLY A 10 27.03 -14.99 -27.51
CA GLY A 10 26.94 -13.74 -26.74
C GLY A 10 25.50 -13.21 -26.66
N ASN A 11 24.77 -13.20 -27.79
CA ASN A 11 23.39 -12.76 -27.84
C ASN A 11 22.47 -13.67 -27.03
N ARG A 12 22.66 -14.99 -27.07
CA ARG A 12 21.88 -15.95 -26.29
C ARG A 12 22.08 -15.76 -24.78
N ILE A 13 23.30 -15.51 -24.31
CA ILE A 13 23.60 -15.24 -22.89
C ILE A 13 22.94 -13.92 -22.45
N ILE A 14 22.92 -12.89 -23.29
CA ILE A 14 22.26 -11.62 -22.99
C ILE A 14 20.75 -11.82 -22.92
N GLU A 15 20.14 -12.54 -23.87
CA GLU A 15 18.70 -12.83 -23.85
C GLU A 15 18.29 -13.69 -22.64
N GLU A 16 19.05 -14.73 -22.30
CA GLU A 16 18.79 -15.55 -21.11
C GLU A 16 18.92 -14.76 -19.80
N ASN A 17 19.87 -13.86 -19.69
CA ASN A 17 20.03 -12.98 -18.54
C ASN A 17 18.92 -11.95 -18.45
N ILE A 18 18.45 -11.37 -19.56
CA ILE A 18 17.31 -10.45 -19.61
C ILE A 18 16.05 -11.18 -19.18
N ILE A 19 15.78 -12.37 -19.72
CA ILE A 19 14.60 -13.18 -19.38
C ILE A 19 14.63 -13.62 -17.91
N GLN A 20 15.80 -13.95 -17.35
CA GLN A 20 15.94 -14.29 -15.94
C GLN A 20 15.75 -13.07 -15.02
N THR A 21 16.25 -11.90 -15.45
CA THR A 21 16.07 -10.64 -14.71
C THR A 21 14.59 -10.21 -14.73
N ASP A 22 13.92 -10.34 -15.89
CA ASP A 22 12.49 -10.05 -16.01
C ASP A 22 11.62 -11.02 -15.20
N LYS A 23 11.95 -12.32 -15.17
CA LYS A 23 11.25 -13.30 -14.32
C LYS A 23 11.42 -13.01 -12.84
N LYS A 24 12.62 -12.65 -12.39
CA LYS A 24 12.90 -12.29 -11.00
C LYS A 24 12.17 -11.02 -10.56
N ASN A 25 11.88 -10.11 -11.52
CA ASN A 25 11.10 -8.89 -11.27
C ASN A 25 9.58 -9.13 -11.27
N ILE A 26 9.10 -10.30 -11.68
CA ILE A 26 7.67 -10.65 -11.76
C ILE A 26 7.23 -11.45 -10.53
N GLU A 27 8.14 -12.17 -9.86
CA GLU A 27 7.79 -12.93 -8.65
C GLU A 27 7.59 -11.99 -7.46
N MET A 28 6.44 -12.12 -6.78
CA MET A 28 6.20 -11.43 -5.52
C MET A 28 7.12 -12.02 -4.45
N GLU A 29 7.65 -11.14 -3.59
CA GLU A 29 8.38 -11.56 -2.40
C GLU A 29 7.45 -12.41 -1.52
N ASP A 30 7.91 -13.60 -1.09
CA ASP A 30 7.19 -14.42 -0.12
C ASP A 30 7.27 -13.75 1.26
N LEU A 31 6.13 -13.31 1.75
CA LEU A 31 6.01 -12.67 3.05
C LEU A 31 5.53 -13.67 4.11
N GLU A 32 6.14 -13.63 5.29
CA GLU A 32 5.65 -14.38 6.45
C GLU A 32 4.46 -13.64 7.08
N LEU A 33 3.24 -14.08 6.75
CA LEU A 33 2.01 -13.47 7.24
C LEU A 33 1.49 -14.21 8.48
N THR A 34 1.16 -13.47 9.53
CA THR A 34 0.52 -13.99 10.74
C THR A 34 -0.86 -14.57 10.41
N LYS A 35 -1.12 -15.83 10.81
CA LYS A 35 -2.37 -16.54 10.49
C LYS A 35 -3.47 -16.30 11.52
N GLU A 36 -3.11 -15.95 12.75
CA GLU A 36 -4.02 -15.71 13.85
C GLU A 36 -4.58 -14.28 13.86
N TRP A 37 -5.63 -14.06 14.66
CA TRP A 37 -6.17 -12.72 14.86
C TRP A 37 -5.26 -11.94 15.81
N ASP A 38 -4.45 -11.05 15.28
CA ASP A 38 -3.43 -10.26 15.96
C ASP A 38 -3.79 -8.77 16.10
N LYS A 39 -5.06 -8.42 15.83
CA LYS A 39 -5.54 -7.04 15.86
C LYS A 39 -5.85 -6.59 17.29
N ILE A 40 -5.63 -5.29 17.54
CA ILE A 40 -5.91 -4.66 18.85
C ILE A 40 -7.42 -4.41 19.10
N PHE A 41 -8.27 -4.82 18.18
CA PHE A 41 -9.73 -4.68 18.24
C PHE A 41 -10.41 -6.04 18.02
N PRO A 42 -11.65 -6.21 18.49
CA PRO A 42 -12.36 -7.48 18.36
C PRO A 42 -12.71 -7.76 16.88
N LYS A 43 -12.71 -9.04 16.53
CA LYS A 43 -13.16 -9.50 15.22
C LYS A 43 -14.66 -9.30 15.07
N SER A 44 -15.08 -8.67 13.98
CA SER A 44 -16.50 -8.51 13.68
C SER A 44 -17.11 -9.80 13.10
N ASP A 45 -18.34 -10.10 13.52
CA ASP A 45 -19.15 -11.20 12.96
C ASP A 45 -19.85 -10.84 11.64
N LYS A 46 -19.85 -9.55 11.26
CA LYS A 46 -20.51 -9.04 10.05
C LYS A 46 -19.63 -9.12 8.81
N VAL A 47 -18.34 -9.32 8.97
CA VAL A 47 -17.36 -9.33 7.88
C VAL A 47 -16.57 -10.63 7.81
N ASN A 48 -16.12 -10.99 6.62
CA ASN A 48 -15.09 -12.00 6.40
C ASN A 48 -13.73 -11.29 6.36
N HIS A 49 -12.74 -11.85 7.03
CA HIS A 49 -11.38 -11.34 7.03
C HIS A 49 -10.44 -12.33 6.35
N SER A 50 -9.53 -11.82 5.54
CA SER A 50 -8.42 -12.58 4.95
C SER A 50 -7.20 -11.68 4.79
N LYS A 51 -6.00 -12.27 4.84
CA LYS A 51 -4.79 -11.55 4.44
C LYS A 51 -4.60 -11.68 2.94
N VAL A 52 -4.12 -10.61 2.32
CA VAL A 52 -3.82 -10.52 0.90
C VAL A 52 -2.49 -9.82 0.69
N THR A 53 -1.86 -10.08 -0.44
CA THR A 53 -0.63 -9.40 -0.86
C THR A 53 -0.80 -8.84 -2.25
N PHE A 54 -0.17 -7.72 -2.51
CA PHE A 54 -0.07 -7.10 -3.83
C PHE A 54 1.27 -6.39 -3.96
N ARG A 55 1.62 -5.95 -5.15
CA ARG A 55 2.93 -5.40 -5.43
C ARG A 55 2.81 -3.98 -5.96
N ASN A 56 3.68 -3.08 -5.46
CA ASN A 56 3.79 -1.74 -6.02
C ASN A 56 4.73 -1.72 -7.25
N ARG A 57 4.77 -0.60 -7.99
CA ARG A 57 5.61 -0.45 -9.19
C ARG A 57 7.11 -0.56 -8.92
N TYR A 58 7.55 -0.35 -7.68
CA TYR A 58 8.94 -0.49 -7.28
C TYR A 58 9.34 -1.93 -6.96
N GLY A 59 8.40 -2.86 -7.12
CA GLY A 59 8.64 -4.28 -6.89
C GLY A 59 8.52 -4.73 -5.44
N ILE A 60 8.06 -3.85 -4.53
CA ILE A 60 7.87 -4.18 -3.13
C ILE A 60 6.52 -4.87 -2.96
N THR A 61 6.51 -6.03 -2.30
CA THR A 61 5.28 -6.74 -1.94
C THR A 61 4.68 -6.12 -0.68
N LEU A 62 3.41 -5.75 -0.75
CA LEU A 62 2.65 -5.18 0.35
C LEU A 62 1.71 -6.23 0.95
N ALA A 63 1.62 -6.25 2.29
CA ALA A 63 0.70 -7.07 3.04
C ALA A 63 -0.51 -6.26 3.48
N ALA A 64 -1.70 -6.83 3.34
CA ALA A 64 -2.94 -6.19 3.76
C ALA A 64 -3.90 -7.16 4.42
N ASP A 65 -4.71 -6.64 5.33
CA ASP A 65 -5.91 -7.27 5.85
C ASP A 65 -7.10 -6.84 5.00
N MET A 66 -7.77 -7.78 4.35
CA MET A 66 -9.00 -7.55 3.62
C MET A 66 -10.21 -7.87 4.49
N TYR A 67 -11.17 -6.96 4.50
CA TYR A 67 -12.46 -7.12 5.17
C TYR A 67 -13.57 -7.05 4.13
N ARG A 68 -14.34 -8.14 4.03
CA ARG A 68 -15.41 -8.28 3.06
C ARG A 68 -16.76 -8.43 3.79
N PRO A 69 -17.75 -7.57 3.53
CA PRO A 69 -19.10 -7.70 4.08
C PRO A 69 -19.71 -9.08 3.77
N LYS A 70 -20.42 -9.68 4.72
CA LYS A 70 -21.03 -11.01 4.51
C LYS A 70 -22.33 -10.98 3.69
N ASN A 71 -23.09 -9.90 3.75
CA ASN A 71 -24.47 -9.85 3.22
C ASN A 71 -24.64 -8.79 2.13
N VAL A 72 -23.65 -8.66 1.25
CA VAL A 72 -23.72 -7.75 0.10
C VAL A 72 -23.76 -8.56 -1.19
N ASN A 73 -24.70 -8.24 -2.08
CA ASN A 73 -24.82 -8.82 -3.40
C ASN A 73 -24.36 -7.83 -4.47
N GLY A 74 -23.67 -8.33 -5.48
CA GLY A 74 -23.16 -7.52 -6.59
C GLY A 74 -21.84 -6.82 -6.28
N LYS A 75 -21.45 -5.90 -7.16
CA LYS A 75 -20.19 -5.15 -7.04
C LYS A 75 -20.29 -4.08 -5.95
N MET A 76 -19.28 -4.04 -5.09
CA MET A 76 -19.17 -3.12 -3.96
C MET A 76 -18.28 -1.93 -4.30
N ALA A 77 -18.52 -0.80 -3.66
CA ALA A 77 -17.50 0.23 -3.52
C ALA A 77 -16.38 -0.29 -2.61
N ALA A 78 -15.14 0.12 -2.88
CA ALA A 78 -14.00 -0.35 -2.11
C ALA A 78 -13.19 0.80 -1.51
N ILE A 79 -12.47 0.52 -0.41
CA ILE A 79 -11.66 1.50 0.31
C ILE A 79 -10.32 0.87 0.70
N ALA A 80 -9.22 1.54 0.35
CA ALA A 80 -7.90 1.22 0.90
C ALA A 80 -7.55 2.17 2.04
N VAL A 81 -7.03 1.61 3.15
CA VAL A 81 -6.73 2.35 4.39
C VAL A 81 -5.28 2.13 4.79
N SER A 82 -4.56 3.17 5.17
CA SER A 82 -3.20 3.06 5.72
C SER A 82 -2.86 4.20 6.69
N GLY A 83 -1.81 3.98 7.49
CA GLY A 83 -1.31 4.90 8.52
C GLY A 83 -1.81 4.53 9.92
N PRO A 84 -1.39 5.28 10.96
CA PRO A 84 -0.44 6.39 10.99
C PRO A 84 1.04 5.99 10.90
N PHE A 85 1.97 6.96 10.98
CA PHE A 85 3.40 6.67 11.07
C PHE A 85 3.72 5.78 12.26
N GLY A 86 4.58 4.76 12.03
CA GLY A 86 5.02 3.83 13.07
C GLY A 86 3.96 2.83 13.53
N ALA A 87 2.76 2.86 12.95
CA ALA A 87 1.71 1.89 13.20
C ALA A 87 1.66 0.83 12.08
N VAL A 88 0.95 -0.25 12.36
CA VAL A 88 0.72 -1.37 11.43
C VAL A 88 -0.78 -1.56 11.19
N LYS A 89 -1.12 -2.27 10.13
CA LYS A 89 -2.51 -2.52 9.69
C LYS A 89 -3.40 -3.17 10.76
N GLU A 90 -2.80 -3.87 11.73
CA GLU A 90 -3.49 -4.50 12.86
C GLU A 90 -4.05 -3.50 13.89
N GLN A 91 -3.73 -2.21 13.74
CA GLN A 91 -4.10 -1.13 14.66
C GLN A 91 -5.18 -0.23 14.05
N ALA A 92 -4.98 1.09 14.06
CA ALA A 92 -5.98 2.06 13.63
C ALA A 92 -6.49 1.82 12.19
N ALA A 93 -5.59 1.54 11.23
CA ALA A 93 -5.98 1.31 9.85
C ALA A 93 -6.94 0.12 9.73
N GLY A 94 -6.66 -1.00 10.41
CA GLY A 94 -7.53 -2.17 10.42
C GLY A 94 -8.88 -1.90 11.08
N LEU A 95 -8.92 -1.12 12.17
CA LEU A 95 -10.19 -0.74 12.82
C LEU A 95 -11.06 0.11 11.88
N TYR A 96 -10.47 1.11 11.19
CA TYR A 96 -11.18 1.88 10.18
C TYR A 96 -11.70 0.98 9.05
N ALA A 97 -10.85 0.10 8.53
CA ALA A 97 -11.21 -0.81 7.45
C ALA A 97 -12.36 -1.76 7.87
N GLN A 98 -12.26 -2.39 9.05
CA GLN A 98 -13.35 -3.26 9.56
C GLN A 98 -14.66 -2.49 9.73
N THR A 99 -14.61 -1.29 10.30
CA THR A 99 -15.78 -0.44 10.51
C THR A 99 -16.44 -0.07 9.19
N MET A 100 -15.67 0.32 8.19
CA MET A 100 -16.22 0.63 6.85
C MET A 100 -16.77 -0.62 6.15
N ALA A 101 -16.16 -1.78 6.38
CA ALA A 101 -16.69 -3.04 5.85
C ALA A 101 -18.04 -3.41 6.48
N GLU A 102 -18.25 -3.13 7.76
CA GLU A 102 -19.56 -3.31 8.41
C GLU A 102 -20.66 -2.41 7.80
N LEU A 103 -20.26 -1.31 7.16
CA LEU A 103 -21.15 -0.39 6.43
C LEU A 103 -21.38 -0.79 4.96
N GLY A 104 -20.79 -1.91 4.51
CA GLY A 104 -21.03 -2.48 3.18
C GLY A 104 -19.94 -2.20 2.13
N PHE A 105 -18.81 -1.62 2.49
CA PHE A 105 -17.65 -1.46 1.60
C PHE A 105 -16.75 -2.70 1.63
N LEU A 106 -16.17 -3.10 0.49
CA LEU A 106 -15.02 -3.97 0.54
C LEU A 106 -13.79 -3.14 0.93
N THR A 107 -13.06 -3.54 1.95
CA THR A 107 -11.94 -2.73 2.43
C THR A 107 -10.66 -3.51 2.58
N ILE A 108 -9.53 -2.82 2.41
CA ILE A 108 -8.22 -3.33 2.79
C ILE A 108 -7.54 -2.33 3.72
N ALA A 109 -6.90 -2.85 4.77
CA ALA A 109 -5.92 -2.11 5.56
C ALA A 109 -4.54 -2.67 5.22
N PHE A 110 -3.61 -1.84 4.73
CA PHE A 110 -2.30 -2.33 4.30
C PHE A 110 -1.17 -1.69 5.11
N ASP A 111 -0.12 -2.49 5.34
CA ASP A 111 1.15 -1.97 5.79
C ASP A 111 1.85 -1.29 4.61
N PRO A 112 2.34 -0.06 4.77
CA PRO A 112 3.12 0.57 3.72
C PRO A 112 4.46 -0.14 3.51
N SER A 113 5.09 0.08 2.37
CA SER A 113 6.46 -0.37 2.08
C SER A 113 7.37 -0.13 3.28
N TYR A 114 8.23 -1.08 3.59
CA TYR A 114 9.23 -1.07 4.68
C TYR A 114 8.67 -1.24 6.10
N THR A 115 7.36 -1.42 6.27
CA THR A 115 6.69 -1.45 7.58
C THR A 115 5.88 -2.74 7.75
N GLY A 116 5.71 -3.18 9.01
CA GLY A 116 4.87 -4.32 9.37
C GLY A 116 5.25 -5.60 8.62
N GLU A 117 4.24 -6.28 8.07
CA GLU A 117 4.42 -7.50 7.27
C GLU A 117 4.76 -7.21 5.81
N SER A 118 4.68 -5.94 5.33
CA SER A 118 5.09 -5.57 3.97
C SER A 118 6.59 -5.66 3.79
N GLY A 119 7.03 -5.95 2.57
CA GLY A 119 8.43 -6.10 2.19
C GLY A 119 9.19 -4.78 2.09
N GLY A 120 10.37 -4.89 1.50
CA GLY A 120 11.28 -3.77 1.25
C GLY A 120 12.36 -3.60 2.30
N THR A 121 13.51 -3.10 1.84
CA THR A 121 14.70 -2.77 2.66
C THR A 121 15.23 -1.41 2.26
N PRO A 122 15.78 -0.61 3.24
CA PRO A 122 15.86 -0.87 4.67
C PRO A 122 14.48 -0.82 5.35
N ARG A 123 14.36 -1.41 6.54
CA ARG A 123 13.09 -1.40 7.30
C ARG A 123 12.88 -0.09 8.05
N TYR A 124 11.59 0.20 8.36
CA TYR A 124 11.16 1.35 9.17
C TYR A 124 11.53 2.71 8.56
N VAL A 125 11.46 2.78 7.24
CA VAL A 125 11.69 4.00 6.45
C VAL A 125 10.37 4.50 5.88
N ALA A 126 10.17 5.80 5.84
CA ALA A 126 9.09 6.44 5.12
C ALA A 126 9.66 7.20 3.91
N SER A 127 9.09 6.96 2.75
CA SER A 127 9.41 7.67 1.51
C SER A 127 8.12 8.23 0.92
N PRO A 128 7.96 9.57 0.81
CA PRO A 128 6.75 10.17 0.27
C PRO A 128 6.37 9.61 -1.10
N ASP A 129 7.34 9.42 -1.99
CA ASP A 129 7.10 8.92 -3.35
C ASP A 129 6.64 7.46 -3.35
N ILE A 130 7.36 6.58 -2.61
CA ILE A 130 7.05 5.15 -2.54
C ILE A 130 5.75 4.92 -1.78
N ASN A 131 5.53 5.60 -0.67
CA ASN A 131 4.32 5.40 0.13
C ASN A 131 3.07 6.05 -0.50
N THR A 132 3.22 7.07 -1.35
CA THR A 132 2.15 7.54 -2.25
C THR A 132 1.78 6.46 -3.26
N GLU A 133 2.78 5.81 -3.85
CA GLU A 133 2.59 4.70 -4.78
C GLU A 133 1.94 3.47 -4.13
N ASP A 134 2.19 3.21 -2.85
CA ASP A 134 1.55 2.11 -2.14
C ASP A 134 0.01 2.24 -2.15
N PHE A 135 -0.54 3.47 -2.07
CA PHE A 135 -1.97 3.71 -2.27
C PHE A 135 -2.43 3.42 -3.70
N CYS A 136 -1.65 3.82 -4.71
CA CYS A 136 -1.97 3.53 -6.11
C CYS A 136 -1.96 2.02 -6.36
N ALA A 137 -0.99 1.29 -5.83
CA ALA A 137 -0.92 -0.17 -5.90
C ALA A 137 -2.10 -0.86 -5.18
N ALA A 138 -2.55 -0.30 -4.05
CA ALA A 138 -3.76 -0.77 -3.38
C ALA A 138 -5.02 -0.58 -4.24
N VAL A 139 -5.11 0.54 -4.98
CA VAL A 139 -6.18 0.79 -5.95
C VAL A 139 -6.08 -0.15 -7.15
N ASP A 140 -4.87 -0.43 -7.65
CA ASP A 140 -4.65 -1.44 -8.69
C ASP A 140 -5.22 -2.80 -8.26
N TYR A 141 -4.83 -3.24 -7.06
CA TYR A 141 -5.27 -4.51 -6.49
C TYR A 141 -6.81 -4.56 -6.36
N LEU A 142 -7.42 -3.53 -5.75
CA LEU A 142 -8.88 -3.47 -5.58
C LEU A 142 -9.61 -3.48 -6.93
N SER A 143 -9.05 -2.84 -7.96
CA SER A 143 -9.62 -2.82 -9.31
C SER A 143 -9.65 -4.20 -9.98
N THR A 144 -8.81 -5.14 -9.53
CA THR A 144 -8.78 -6.52 -10.05
C THR A 144 -9.74 -7.47 -9.32
N CYS A 145 -10.35 -7.04 -8.21
CA CYS A 145 -11.29 -7.88 -7.48
C CYS A 145 -12.65 -7.94 -8.21
N ASP A 146 -13.14 -9.14 -8.48
CA ASP A 146 -14.37 -9.37 -9.27
C ASP A 146 -15.62 -8.74 -8.64
N ASP A 147 -15.65 -8.63 -7.31
CA ASP A 147 -16.74 -8.07 -6.51
C ASP A 147 -16.58 -6.58 -6.18
N VAL A 148 -15.58 -5.91 -6.75
CA VAL A 148 -15.37 -4.46 -6.65
C VAL A 148 -15.90 -3.75 -7.89
N ASP A 149 -16.55 -2.62 -7.69
CA ASP A 149 -16.85 -1.65 -8.74
C ASP A 149 -15.64 -0.70 -8.90
N PRO A 150 -14.86 -0.81 -10.00
CA PRO A 150 -13.65 -0.01 -10.17
C PRO A 150 -13.93 1.51 -10.30
N GLU A 151 -15.19 1.89 -10.58
CA GLU A 151 -15.60 3.30 -10.61
C GLU A 151 -15.97 3.84 -9.22
N ARG A 152 -15.87 3.03 -8.15
CA ARG A 152 -16.22 3.42 -6.79
C ARG A 152 -15.14 3.01 -5.78
N ILE A 153 -13.90 3.39 -6.05
CA ILE A 153 -12.77 3.14 -5.15
C ILE A 153 -12.40 4.45 -4.43
N GLY A 154 -12.31 4.37 -3.10
CA GLY A 154 -11.84 5.44 -2.24
C GLY A 154 -10.63 5.04 -1.41
N ILE A 155 -10.01 6.03 -0.77
CA ILE A 155 -8.87 5.79 0.12
C ILE A 155 -9.03 6.58 1.43
N ILE A 156 -8.46 6.05 2.51
CA ILE A 156 -8.37 6.70 3.82
C ILE A 156 -6.91 6.73 4.25
N GLY A 157 -6.38 7.93 4.45
CA GLY A 157 -5.06 8.15 5.02
C GLY A 157 -5.14 8.70 6.44
N ILE A 158 -4.43 8.07 7.38
CA ILE A 158 -4.47 8.45 8.79
C ILE A 158 -3.15 9.13 9.17
N CYS A 159 -3.20 10.27 9.88
CA CYS A 159 -2.05 11.03 10.34
C CYS A 159 -1.17 11.48 9.15
N GLY A 160 0.13 11.23 9.15
CA GLY A 160 1.02 11.54 8.02
C GLY A 160 0.64 10.85 6.71
N TRP A 161 0.01 9.68 6.77
CA TRP A 161 -0.52 9.00 5.56
C TRP A 161 -1.70 9.75 4.92
N GLY A 162 -2.32 10.69 5.60
CA GLY A 162 -3.28 11.62 4.99
C GLY A 162 -2.68 12.43 3.84
N GLY A 163 -1.44 12.91 3.99
CA GLY A 163 -0.69 13.58 2.94
C GLY A 163 -0.38 12.66 1.76
N MET A 164 0.06 11.43 2.02
CA MET A 164 0.31 10.43 0.97
C MET A 164 -0.98 10.09 0.21
N ALA A 165 -2.11 9.95 0.91
CA ALA A 165 -3.41 9.72 0.30
C ALA A 165 -3.84 10.88 -0.61
N LEU A 166 -3.65 12.13 -0.20
CA LEU A 166 -3.93 13.30 -1.05
C LEU A 166 -3.04 13.33 -2.29
N ASN A 167 -1.75 13.00 -2.15
CA ASN A 167 -0.84 12.91 -3.29
C ASN A 167 -1.29 11.81 -4.26
N ALA A 168 -1.67 10.64 -3.76
CA ALA A 168 -2.19 9.55 -4.58
C ALA A 168 -3.46 9.97 -5.33
N ALA A 169 -4.41 10.61 -4.65
CA ALA A 169 -5.64 11.11 -5.27
C ALA A 169 -5.39 12.20 -6.32
N ALA A 170 -4.31 12.96 -6.20
CA ALA A 170 -3.95 13.99 -7.19
C ALA A 170 -3.39 13.40 -8.49
N ILE A 171 -2.82 12.19 -8.44
CA ILE A 171 -2.16 11.56 -9.59
C ILE A 171 -2.91 10.34 -10.16
N ASP A 172 -3.79 9.71 -9.36
CA ASP A 172 -4.58 8.54 -9.78
C ASP A 172 -6.08 8.87 -9.87
N THR A 173 -6.58 9.04 -11.10
CA THR A 173 -7.97 9.41 -11.38
C THR A 173 -9.00 8.33 -11.04
N ARG A 174 -8.57 7.11 -10.73
CA ARG A 174 -9.44 6.01 -10.27
C ARG A 174 -9.87 6.19 -8.82
N ILE A 175 -9.16 7.01 -8.05
CA ILE A 175 -9.54 7.36 -6.68
C ILE A 175 -10.69 8.37 -6.73
N LYS A 176 -11.89 7.93 -6.36
CA LYS A 176 -13.11 8.75 -6.45
C LYS A 176 -13.43 9.50 -5.15
N ALA A 177 -12.89 9.04 -4.03
CA ALA A 177 -13.06 9.69 -2.73
C ALA A 177 -11.81 9.53 -1.88
N THR A 178 -11.45 10.59 -1.17
CA THR A 178 -10.30 10.56 -0.25
C THR A 178 -10.71 11.14 1.09
N VAL A 179 -10.42 10.40 2.15
CA VAL A 179 -10.62 10.86 3.52
C VAL A 179 -9.27 10.93 4.22
N THR A 180 -9.02 12.04 4.90
CA THR A 180 -7.85 12.20 5.75
C THR A 180 -8.31 12.35 7.20
N SER A 181 -7.74 11.53 8.08
CA SER A 181 -8.01 11.58 9.51
C SER A 181 -6.80 12.11 10.26
N THR A 182 -6.97 13.14 11.09
CA THR A 182 -5.89 13.73 11.90
C THR A 182 -4.63 14.10 11.09
N MET A 183 -4.82 14.50 9.84
CA MET A 183 -3.73 14.83 8.92
C MET A 183 -3.05 16.16 9.31
N TYR A 184 -1.75 16.22 9.09
CA TYR A 184 -0.98 17.47 9.08
C TYR A 184 0.07 17.43 7.96
N ASP A 185 0.54 18.61 7.57
CA ASP A 185 1.56 18.78 6.55
C ASP A 185 2.91 18.31 7.07
N MET A 186 3.33 17.10 6.68
CA MET A 186 4.60 16.51 7.12
C MET A 186 5.80 17.27 6.59
N SER A 187 5.74 17.87 5.40
CA SER A 187 6.83 18.66 4.85
C SER A 187 7.04 19.94 5.67
N ARG A 188 5.97 20.61 6.05
CA ARG A 188 6.00 21.79 6.92
C ARG A 188 6.51 21.46 8.33
N VAL A 189 6.02 20.34 8.89
CA VAL A 189 6.46 19.89 10.23
C VAL A 189 7.96 19.57 10.24
N ASN A 190 8.45 18.86 9.21
CA ASN A 190 9.87 18.56 9.11
C ASN A 190 10.73 19.83 8.89
N ALA A 191 10.23 20.78 8.12
CA ALA A 191 10.96 22.03 7.85
C ALA A 191 10.90 23.05 9.00
N ASN A 192 9.79 23.14 9.71
CA ASN A 192 9.51 24.23 10.62
C ASN A 192 9.20 23.79 12.06
N GLY A 193 9.15 22.47 12.33
CA GLY A 193 8.67 21.91 13.60
C GLY A 193 7.15 22.01 13.75
N TYR A 194 6.62 21.42 14.81
CA TYR A 194 5.21 21.53 15.13
C TYR A 194 4.82 22.98 15.41
N PHE A 195 3.74 23.45 14.79
CA PHE A 195 3.25 24.84 14.90
C PHE A 195 4.26 25.90 14.46
N ASP A 196 5.17 25.56 13.52
CA ASP A 196 6.25 26.42 13.05
C ASP A 196 7.17 26.92 14.20
N SER A 197 7.41 26.07 15.17
CA SER A 197 8.17 26.41 16.39
C SER A 197 9.69 26.54 16.17
N MET A 198 10.22 26.05 15.03
CA MET A 198 11.65 26.10 14.75
C MET A 198 12.04 27.39 14.06
N ASN A 199 13.06 28.07 14.61
CA ASN A 199 13.69 29.20 13.94
C ASN A 199 14.71 28.77 12.87
N ALA A 200 15.35 29.73 12.18
CA ALA A 200 16.29 29.43 11.10
C ALA A 200 17.51 28.60 11.57
N ASP A 201 18.05 28.93 12.78
CA ASP A 201 19.24 28.22 13.28
C ASP A 201 18.92 26.78 13.69
N GLN A 202 17.74 26.55 14.28
CA GLN A 202 17.26 25.22 14.64
C GLN A 202 16.96 24.30 13.42
N ARG A 203 16.71 24.90 12.24
CA ARG A 203 16.50 24.15 10.99
C ARG A 203 17.81 23.67 10.36
N HIS A 204 18.95 24.26 10.74
CA HIS A 204 20.26 23.94 10.20
C HIS A 204 21.12 23.08 11.15
N ALA A 205 20.65 22.83 12.35
CA ALA A 205 21.30 21.98 13.35
C ALA A 205 20.89 20.51 13.21
#